data_f34ee22fe32326d21739d0f3625e0786
#
_entry.id   f34ee22fe32326d21739d0f3625e0786
#
_cell.length_a   1.000
_cell.length_b   1.000
_cell.length_c   1.000
_cell.angle_alpha   90.00
_cell.angle_beta   90.00
_cell.angle_gamma   90.00
#
_symmetry.space_group_name_H-M   'P 1'
#
loop_
_entity.id
_entity.type
_entity.pdbx_description
1 polymer ?
#
loop_
_entity_poly.entity_id
_entity_poly.type
_entity_poly.pdbx_seq_one_letter_code
_entity_poly.pdbx_strand_id
1 'polypeptide(L)'
;MKQHFINNNSETLLIFFTGWGCDEYEFEHLETKSDVLLLYDYSNLDLDFDFSKYKKFNMLTFSAGVFIGSIYNFDFEFDKIFAVDGNPYLFDEHYGLSNEMQEILYNITEENAEEFARNYLVKTDEEWKNFHPSKRTLESCRKEFDSLKKIYQEQKQNIRNIYDYIIFGNEDPIFNISAQKEFYGNKLYLIPNARHNLFFRINNYEQILNLNI
;
A
#
# COMPACT_ATOMS: atom_id res chain seq x y z
N MET A 1 9.40 10.53 -4.83
CA MET A 1 8.82 9.92 -3.61
C MET A 1 9.80 10.02 -2.46
N LYS A 2 9.31 9.99 -1.22
CA LYS A 2 10.17 9.88 -0.04
C LYS A 2 10.52 8.42 0.21
N GLN A 3 11.62 8.22 0.93
CA GLN A 3 12.11 6.89 1.27
C GLN A 3 12.56 6.83 2.73
N HIS A 4 12.25 5.72 3.38
CA HIS A 4 12.76 5.36 4.70
C HIS A 4 13.40 3.98 4.64
N PHE A 5 14.64 3.86 5.12
CA PHE A 5 15.40 2.64 5.02
C PHE A 5 15.66 2.01 6.39
N ILE A 6 15.26 0.74 6.55
CA ILE A 6 15.50 -0.08 7.73
C ILE A 6 16.62 -1.07 7.37
N ASN A 7 17.77 -0.94 8.04
CA ASN A 7 18.95 -1.75 7.79
C ASN A 7 19.09 -2.87 8.85
N ASN A 8 18.89 -4.10 8.44
CA ASN A 8 19.07 -5.31 9.26
C ASN A 8 20.31 -6.11 8.82
N ASN A 9 21.17 -5.53 7.97
CA ASN A 9 22.34 -6.18 7.37
C ASN A 9 21.99 -7.46 6.58
N SER A 10 20.89 -7.42 5.86
CA SER A 10 20.39 -8.52 5.05
C SER A 10 20.87 -8.42 3.60
N GLU A 11 21.03 -9.57 2.92
CA GLU A 11 21.21 -9.64 1.47
C GLU A 11 19.86 -9.65 0.71
N THR A 12 18.75 -9.65 1.45
CA THR A 12 17.38 -9.55 0.90
C THR A 12 16.81 -8.17 1.18
N LEU A 13 16.31 -7.51 0.17
CA LEU A 13 15.60 -6.23 0.27
C LEU A 13 14.11 -6.43 0.04
N LEU A 14 13.30 -5.95 0.98
CA LEU A 14 11.88 -5.72 0.79
C LEU A 14 11.66 -4.27 0.35
N ILE A 15 11.17 -4.06 -0.86
CA ILE A 15 10.76 -2.75 -1.35
C ILE A 15 9.26 -2.62 -1.08
N PHE A 16 8.88 -1.64 -0.26
CA PHE A 16 7.51 -1.46 0.17
C PHE A 16 6.94 -0.12 -0.32
N PHE A 17 6.07 -0.18 -1.33
CA PHE A 17 5.25 0.96 -1.76
C PHE A 17 4.02 1.07 -0.86
N THR A 18 3.96 2.10 -0.04
CA THR A 18 2.90 2.30 0.95
C THR A 18 1.62 2.91 0.33
N GLY A 19 0.58 3.09 1.14
CA GLY A 19 -0.66 3.76 0.71
C GLY A 19 -0.53 5.28 0.58
N TRP A 20 -1.57 5.91 0.01
CA TRP A 20 -1.70 7.36 0.03
C TRP A 20 -1.78 7.88 1.47
N GLY A 21 -1.10 8.99 1.72
CA GLY A 21 -1.08 9.66 3.03
C GLY A 21 -0.20 8.98 4.07
N CYS A 22 0.31 7.77 3.82
CA CYS A 22 1.18 7.04 4.73
C CYS A 22 2.57 7.68 4.86
N ASP A 23 3.25 7.34 5.95
CA ASP A 23 4.68 7.52 6.15
C ASP A 23 5.26 6.32 6.92
N GLU A 24 6.53 6.38 7.30
CA GLU A 24 7.21 5.31 8.02
C GLU A 24 6.61 5.00 9.39
N TYR A 25 5.97 5.96 10.05
CA TYR A 25 5.45 5.80 11.41
C TYR A 25 4.28 4.82 11.49
N GLU A 26 3.48 4.70 10.45
CA GLU A 26 2.40 3.71 10.42
C GLU A 26 2.91 2.27 10.52
N PHE A 27 4.15 2.03 10.10
CA PHE A 27 4.75 0.70 9.98
C PHE A 27 5.88 0.45 10.98
N GLU A 28 6.18 1.39 11.89
CA GLU A 28 7.31 1.29 12.84
C GLU A 28 7.18 0.14 13.84
N HIS A 29 5.96 -0.38 14.06
CA HIS A 29 5.69 -1.54 14.91
C HIS A 29 6.03 -2.88 14.23
N LEU A 30 6.29 -2.89 12.91
CA LEU A 30 6.53 -4.11 12.17
C LEU A 30 8.01 -4.52 12.23
N GLU A 31 8.25 -5.67 12.81
CA GLU A 31 9.58 -6.29 12.80
C GLU A 31 9.87 -6.96 11.44
N THR A 32 11.16 -7.17 11.14
CA THR A 32 11.60 -7.88 9.94
C THR A 32 13.03 -8.37 10.07
N LYS A 33 13.38 -9.40 9.32
CA LYS A 33 14.75 -9.91 9.17
C LYS A 33 15.42 -9.40 7.89
N SER A 34 14.63 -8.93 6.93
CA SER A 34 15.13 -8.34 5.69
C SER A 34 15.45 -6.86 5.91
N ASP A 35 16.32 -6.30 5.05
CA ASP A 35 16.37 -4.85 4.90
C ASP A 35 15.03 -4.39 4.27
N VAL A 36 14.51 -3.23 4.66
CA VAL A 36 13.27 -2.69 4.10
C VAL A 36 13.50 -1.28 3.59
N LEU A 37 13.05 -1.04 2.37
CA LEU A 37 12.97 0.28 1.76
C LEU A 37 11.49 0.67 1.63
N LEU A 38 10.98 1.48 2.57
CA LEU A 38 9.64 2.05 2.48
C LEU A 38 9.65 3.24 1.53
N LEU A 39 8.70 3.26 0.61
CA LEU A 39 8.50 4.30 -0.38
C LEU A 39 7.10 4.91 -0.19
N TYR A 40 7.05 6.22 0.00
CA TYR A 40 5.83 6.97 0.27
C TYR A 40 5.90 8.38 -0.29
N ASP A 41 4.83 9.16 -0.20
CA ASP A 41 4.73 10.53 -0.75
C ASP A 41 5.03 10.59 -2.26
N TYR A 42 4.06 10.13 -3.05
CA TYR A 42 4.16 10.05 -4.51
C TYR A 42 3.96 11.40 -5.22
N SER A 43 4.40 12.51 -4.60
CA SER A 43 4.43 13.83 -5.24
C SER A 43 5.36 13.87 -6.46
N ASN A 44 6.34 12.97 -6.51
CA ASN A 44 7.15 12.58 -7.66
C ASN A 44 7.50 11.10 -7.55
N LEU A 45 8.14 10.52 -8.59
CA LEU A 45 8.55 9.12 -8.60
C LEU A 45 10.09 8.95 -8.58
N ASP A 46 10.84 9.98 -8.22
CA ASP A 46 12.28 9.90 -8.12
C ASP A 46 12.68 8.98 -6.97
N LEU A 47 13.64 8.09 -7.22
CA LEU A 47 14.21 7.16 -6.26
C LEU A 47 15.72 7.13 -6.44
N ASP A 48 16.44 7.46 -5.36
CA ASP A 48 17.91 7.38 -5.29
C ASP A 48 18.28 6.40 -4.18
N PHE A 49 18.61 5.15 -4.58
CA PHE A 49 18.96 4.09 -3.65
C PHE A 49 19.93 3.10 -4.33
N ASP A 50 20.98 2.69 -3.61
CA ASP A 50 21.96 1.71 -4.12
C ASP A 50 21.45 0.28 -3.87
N PHE A 51 21.03 -0.39 -4.93
CA PHE A 51 20.55 -1.76 -4.91
C PHE A 51 21.68 -2.80 -5.06
N SER A 52 22.93 -2.41 -5.31
CA SER A 52 24.01 -3.29 -5.76
C SER A 52 24.42 -4.37 -4.75
N LYS A 53 24.19 -4.15 -3.45
CA LYS A 53 24.53 -5.12 -2.39
C LYS A 53 23.54 -6.27 -2.25
N TYR A 54 22.33 -6.15 -2.82
CA TYR A 54 21.27 -7.12 -2.62
C TYR A 54 21.30 -8.23 -3.65
N LYS A 55 20.97 -9.44 -3.20
CA LYS A 55 20.89 -10.65 -4.03
C LYS A 55 19.45 -11.10 -4.26
N LYS A 56 18.54 -10.67 -3.39
CA LYS A 56 17.12 -11.02 -3.43
C LYS A 56 16.26 -9.78 -3.21
N PHE A 57 15.19 -9.71 -3.97
CA PHE A 57 14.25 -8.60 -3.90
C PHE A 57 12.82 -9.14 -3.76
N ASN A 58 12.09 -8.61 -2.79
CA ASN A 58 10.65 -8.77 -2.69
C ASN A 58 9.99 -7.41 -2.83
N MET A 59 8.81 -7.37 -3.43
CA MET A 59 8.00 -6.16 -3.50
C MET A 59 6.73 -6.36 -2.70
N LEU A 60 6.44 -5.43 -1.81
CA LEU A 60 5.19 -5.30 -1.11
C LEU A 60 4.55 -3.98 -1.52
N THR A 61 3.27 -4.01 -1.84
CA THR A 61 2.53 -2.81 -2.21
C THR A 61 1.23 -2.75 -1.43
N PHE A 62 0.83 -1.55 -1.03
CA PHE A 62 -0.37 -1.33 -0.25
C PHE A 62 -1.20 -0.19 -0.83
N SER A 63 -2.51 -0.41 -1.01
CA SER A 63 -3.45 0.63 -1.41
C SER A 63 -3.00 1.37 -2.68
N ALA A 64 -2.78 2.69 -2.64
CA ALA A 64 -2.25 3.48 -3.77
C ALA A 64 -0.88 2.98 -4.26
N GLY A 65 -0.07 2.39 -3.39
CA GLY A 65 1.21 1.77 -3.73
C GLY A 65 1.08 0.63 -4.73
N VAL A 66 -0.08 -0.04 -4.81
CA VAL A 66 -0.34 -1.08 -5.82
C VAL A 66 -0.34 -0.48 -7.23
N PHE A 67 -0.92 0.69 -7.43
CA PHE A 67 -0.81 1.40 -8.70
C PHE A 67 0.64 1.79 -9.00
N ILE A 68 1.34 2.42 -8.05
CA ILE A 68 2.72 2.88 -8.26
C ILE A 68 3.65 1.70 -8.57
N GLY A 69 3.59 0.60 -7.81
CA GLY A 69 4.38 -0.60 -8.08
C GLY A 69 4.10 -1.18 -9.48
N SER A 70 2.86 -1.09 -9.96
CA SER A 70 2.46 -1.60 -11.27
C SER A 70 3.09 -0.85 -12.45
N ILE A 71 3.45 0.42 -12.26
CA ILE A 71 4.04 1.27 -13.31
C ILE A 71 5.55 1.51 -13.10
N TYR A 72 6.07 1.31 -11.90
CA TYR A 72 7.48 1.54 -11.60
C TYR A 72 8.36 0.43 -12.19
N ASN A 73 9.48 0.81 -12.81
CA ASN A 73 10.41 -0.15 -13.43
C ASN A 73 11.69 -0.25 -12.60
N PHE A 74 12.11 -1.47 -12.33
CA PHE A 74 13.41 -1.81 -11.77
C PHE A 74 14.23 -2.61 -12.78
N ASP A 75 15.56 -2.51 -12.71
CA ASP A 75 16.48 -3.23 -13.59
C ASP A 75 16.85 -4.63 -13.05
N PHE A 76 16.03 -5.16 -12.13
CA PHE A 76 16.19 -6.49 -11.51
C PHE A 76 14.82 -7.17 -11.36
N GLU A 77 14.84 -8.48 -11.15
CA GLU A 77 13.63 -9.29 -10.93
C GLU A 77 13.32 -9.40 -9.43
N PHE A 78 12.04 -9.58 -9.13
CA PHE A 78 11.56 -9.85 -7.78
C PHE A 78 11.28 -11.33 -7.59
N ASP A 79 11.64 -11.87 -6.40
CA ASP A 79 11.31 -13.24 -6.02
C ASP A 79 9.81 -13.40 -5.76
N LYS A 80 9.19 -12.37 -5.14
CA LYS A 80 7.75 -12.32 -4.84
C LYS A 80 7.24 -10.89 -4.91
N ILE A 81 6.03 -10.72 -5.43
CA ILE A 81 5.36 -9.42 -5.55
C ILE A 81 3.96 -9.51 -4.92
N PHE A 82 3.71 -8.71 -3.89
CA PHE A 82 2.47 -8.69 -3.13
C PHE A 82 1.68 -7.40 -3.37
N ALA A 83 0.37 -7.55 -3.60
CA ALA A 83 -0.60 -6.46 -3.54
C ALA A 83 -1.48 -6.64 -2.30
N VAL A 84 -1.55 -5.63 -1.45
CA VAL A 84 -2.39 -5.62 -0.25
C VAL A 84 -3.38 -4.47 -0.35
N ASP A 85 -4.67 -4.79 -0.22
CA ASP A 85 -5.78 -3.82 -0.18
C ASP A 85 -5.67 -2.72 -1.25
N GLY A 86 -5.40 -3.10 -2.51
CA GLY A 86 -5.25 -2.14 -3.59
C GLY A 86 -5.42 -2.75 -4.98
N ASN A 87 -5.63 -1.87 -5.96
CA ASN A 87 -5.78 -2.23 -7.36
C ASN A 87 -4.88 -1.36 -8.23
N PRO A 88 -4.22 -1.91 -9.28
CA PRO A 88 -3.39 -1.11 -10.17
C PRO A 88 -4.18 -0.03 -10.93
N TYR A 89 -5.48 -0.21 -11.12
CA TYR A 89 -6.39 0.80 -11.68
C TYR A 89 -6.96 1.71 -10.61
N LEU A 90 -6.07 2.41 -9.86
CA LEU A 90 -6.39 3.16 -8.64
C LEU A 90 -7.57 4.13 -8.77
N PHE A 91 -7.72 4.82 -9.89
CA PHE A 91 -8.79 5.80 -10.13
C PHE A 91 -9.82 5.32 -11.17
N ASP A 92 -9.95 4.01 -11.34
CA ASP A 92 -11.05 3.41 -12.08
C ASP A 92 -12.30 3.32 -11.20
N GLU A 93 -13.45 3.71 -11.73
CA GLU A 93 -14.71 3.78 -10.96
C GLU A 93 -15.20 2.42 -10.48
N HIS A 94 -14.87 1.35 -11.20
CA HIS A 94 -15.31 -0.01 -10.87
C HIS A 94 -14.28 -0.79 -10.05
N TYR A 95 -13.02 -0.79 -10.49
CA TYR A 95 -11.95 -1.58 -9.86
C TYR A 95 -11.13 -0.79 -8.83
N GLY A 96 -11.10 0.52 -8.92
CA GLY A 96 -10.33 1.42 -8.05
C GLY A 96 -11.19 2.15 -7.04
N LEU A 97 -10.79 3.38 -6.78
CA LEU A 97 -11.51 4.31 -5.91
C LEU A 97 -12.70 4.92 -6.66
N SER A 98 -13.92 4.64 -6.21
CA SER A 98 -15.10 5.33 -6.75
C SER A 98 -15.00 6.84 -6.57
N ASN A 99 -15.73 7.61 -7.40
CA ASN A 99 -15.75 9.07 -7.27
C ASN A 99 -16.19 9.51 -5.87
N GLU A 100 -17.14 8.82 -5.25
CA GLU A 100 -17.58 9.07 -3.88
C GLU A 100 -16.43 8.86 -2.87
N MET A 101 -15.69 7.74 -3.00
CA MET A 101 -14.56 7.47 -2.12
C MET A 101 -13.43 8.48 -2.32
N GLN A 102 -13.16 8.90 -3.55
CA GLN A 102 -12.19 9.95 -3.83
C GLN A 102 -12.54 11.27 -3.14
N GLU A 103 -13.83 11.64 -3.11
CA GLU A 103 -14.31 12.82 -2.40
C GLU A 103 -14.16 12.67 -0.88
N ILE A 104 -14.50 11.50 -0.32
CA ILE A 104 -14.33 11.22 1.11
C ILE A 104 -12.84 11.38 1.50
N LEU A 105 -11.92 10.75 0.76
CA LEU A 105 -10.50 10.81 1.04
C LEU A 105 -9.94 12.24 0.95
N TYR A 106 -10.34 12.98 -0.09
CA TYR A 106 -9.85 14.35 -0.30
C TYR A 106 -10.34 15.34 0.76
N ASN A 107 -11.51 15.09 1.36
CA ASN A 107 -12.14 15.95 2.36
C ASN A 107 -11.86 15.53 3.81
N ILE A 108 -10.89 14.65 4.06
CA ILE A 108 -10.44 14.34 5.42
C ILE A 108 -9.86 15.63 6.06
N THR A 109 -10.29 15.88 7.30
CA THR A 109 -9.83 16.98 8.14
C THR A 109 -9.24 16.45 9.45
N GLU A 110 -8.55 17.28 10.21
CA GLU A 110 -8.05 16.89 11.53
C GLU A 110 -9.20 16.48 12.48
N GLU A 111 -10.37 17.07 12.29
CA GLU A 111 -11.56 16.82 13.13
C GLU A 111 -12.21 15.45 12.85
N ASN A 112 -12.15 14.96 11.60
CA ASN A 112 -12.78 13.69 11.19
C ASN A 112 -11.79 12.55 10.93
N ALA A 113 -10.47 12.80 11.04
CA ALA A 113 -9.44 11.81 10.71
C ALA A 113 -9.52 10.54 11.59
N GLU A 114 -9.80 10.68 12.90
CA GLU A 114 -9.98 9.53 13.79
C GLU A 114 -11.22 8.73 13.42
N GLU A 115 -12.34 9.40 13.15
CA GLU A 115 -13.57 8.75 12.71
C GLU A 115 -13.37 8.02 11.39
N PHE A 116 -12.66 8.65 10.44
CA PHE A 116 -12.27 7.99 9.19
C PHE A 116 -11.45 6.72 9.46
N ALA A 117 -10.40 6.79 10.28
CA ALA A 117 -9.57 5.65 10.58
C ALA A 117 -10.39 4.49 11.21
N ARG A 118 -11.28 4.80 12.15
CA ARG A 118 -12.16 3.80 12.79
C ARG A 118 -13.17 3.20 11.83
N ASN A 119 -13.66 3.96 10.85
CA ASN A 119 -14.69 3.49 9.92
C ASN A 119 -14.10 2.75 8.71
N TYR A 120 -12.88 3.10 8.28
CA TYR A 120 -12.31 2.61 7.02
C TYR A 120 -11.06 1.76 7.19
N LEU A 121 -10.18 2.07 8.15
CA LEU A 121 -8.86 1.43 8.25
C LEU A 121 -8.84 0.28 9.25
N VAL A 122 -9.35 0.48 10.46
CA VAL A 122 -9.30 -0.49 11.55
C VAL A 122 -10.68 -0.96 11.97
N LYS A 123 -10.79 -2.18 12.45
CA LYS A 123 -12.07 -2.78 12.85
C LYS A 123 -12.18 -3.04 14.36
N THR A 124 -11.07 -3.41 14.98
CA THR A 124 -11.07 -3.87 16.38
C THR A 124 -10.28 -2.94 17.28
N ASP A 125 -10.56 -2.99 18.59
CA ASP A 125 -9.78 -2.25 19.59
C ASP A 125 -8.33 -2.74 19.68
N GLU A 126 -8.05 -3.99 19.26
CA GLU A 126 -6.69 -4.52 19.20
C GLU A 126 -5.91 -3.92 18.04
N GLU A 127 -6.50 -3.86 16.86
CA GLU A 127 -5.93 -3.14 15.70
C GLU A 127 -5.70 -1.66 16.04
N TRP A 128 -6.63 -1.05 16.80
CA TRP A 128 -6.50 0.34 17.23
C TRP A 128 -5.29 0.61 18.13
N LYS A 129 -4.84 -0.38 18.91
CA LYS A 129 -3.62 -0.25 19.72
C LYS A 129 -2.36 -0.16 18.87
N ASN A 130 -2.38 -0.78 17.69
CA ASN A 130 -1.29 -0.75 16.73
C ASN A 130 -1.44 0.40 15.72
N PHE A 131 -2.54 1.16 15.80
CA PHE A 131 -2.77 2.28 14.91
C PHE A 131 -1.82 3.44 15.25
N HIS A 132 -0.90 3.69 14.33
CA HIS A 132 0.00 4.83 14.37
C HIS A 132 -0.33 5.74 13.17
N PRO A 133 -1.01 6.87 13.38
CA PRO A 133 -1.33 7.77 12.28
C PRO A 133 -0.06 8.37 11.70
N SER A 134 -0.07 8.55 10.38
CA SER A 134 0.97 9.31 9.68
C SER A 134 1.18 10.68 10.32
N LYS A 135 2.42 11.14 10.37
CA LYS A 135 2.79 12.50 10.84
C LYS A 135 2.77 13.53 9.71
N ARG A 136 2.33 13.13 8.54
CA ARG A 136 2.22 14.04 7.39
C ARG A 136 1.05 15.00 7.58
N THR A 137 1.22 16.23 7.10
CA THR A 137 0.12 17.21 7.09
C THR A 137 -0.92 16.85 6.04
N LEU A 138 -2.18 17.18 6.30
CA LEU A 138 -3.27 16.97 5.34
C LEU A 138 -3.02 17.72 4.02
N GLU A 139 -2.36 18.88 4.06
CA GLU A 139 -1.95 19.59 2.84
C GLU A 139 -0.97 18.76 2.00
N SER A 140 0.02 18.11 2.64
CA SER A 140 0.94 17.19 1.97
C SER A 140 0.21 15.99 1.36
N CYS A 141 -0.76 15.41 2.09
CA CYS A 141 -1.54 14.29 1.60
C CYS A 141 -2.44 14.68 0.40
N ARG A 142 -3.04 15.87 0.42
CA ARG A 142 -3.81 16.37 -0.74
C ARG A 142 -2.93 16.63 -1.96
N LYS A 143 -1.74 17.22 -1.79
CA LYS A 143 -0.77 17.39 -2.89
C LYS A 143 -0.36 16.06 -3.51
N GLU A 144 -0.15 15.04 -2.67
CA GLU A 144 0.12 13.68 -3.13
C GLU A 144 -1.06 13.11 -3.91
N PHE A 145 -2.30 13.29 -3.42
CA PHE A 145 -3.52 12.81 -4.09
C PHE A 145 -3.67 13.40 -5.50
N ASP A 146 -3.45 14.73 -5.62
CA ASP A 146 -3.48 15.42 -6.91
C ASP A 146 -2.37 14.90 -7.85
N SER A 147 -1.18 14.65 -7.30
CA SER A 147 -0.06 14.05 -8.05
C SER A 147 -0.37 12.64 -8.51
N LEU A 148 -0.95 11.79 -7.66
CA LEU A 148 -1.38 10.44 -8.00
C LEU A 148 -2.42 10.45 -9.13
N LYS A 149 -3.40 11.36 -9.10
CA LYS A 149 -4.36 11.53 -10.20
C LYS A 149 -3.69 11.88 -11.52
N LYS A 150 -2.74 12.81 -11.48
CA LYS A 150 -1.97 13.21 -12.67
C LYS A 150 -1.14 12.04 -13.20
N ILE A 151 -0.37 11.36 -12.34
CA ILE A 151 0.43 10.20 -12.70
C ILE A 151 -0.46 9.11 -13.31
N TYR A 152 -1.63 8.85 -12.72
CA TYR A 152 -2.58 7.86 -13.24
C TYR A 152 -3.04 8.20 -14.67
N GLN A 153 -3.41 9.45 -14.93
CA GLN A 153 -3.83 9.88 -16.27
C GLN A 153 -2.70 9.71 -17.31
N GLU A 154 -1.46 9.98 -16.91
CA GLU A 154 -0.28 9.89 -17.78
C GLU A 154 0.21 8.44 -17.97
N GLN A 155 0.03 7.57 -16.97
CA GLN A 155 0.65 6.25 -16.92
C GLN A 155 -0.34 5.06 -16.99
N LYS A 156 -1.65 5.28 -17.01
CA LYS A 156 -2.65 4.18 -16.97
C LYS A 156 -2.50 3.15 -18.10
N GLN A 157 -1.96 3.54 -19.27
CA GLN A 157 -1.68 2.63 -20.37
C GLN A 157 -0.43 1.76 -20.13
N ASN A 158 0.40 2.10 -19.15
CA ASN A 158 1.62 1.40 -18.77
C ASN A 158 1.43 0.49 -17.54
N ILE A 159 0.19 0.38 -17.02
CA ILE A 159 -0.16 -0.48 -15.90
C ILE A 159 0.13 -1.94 -16.27
N ARG A 160 0.84 -2.63 -15.38
CA ARG A 160 1.18 -4.06 -15.52
C ARG A 160 0.56 -4.84 -14.36
N ASN A 161 -0.05 -5.97 -14.64
CA ASN A 161 -0.48 -6.91 -13.60
C ASN A 161 0.69 -7.84 -13.26
N ILE A 162 1.54 -7.40 -12.36
CA ILE A 162 2.80 -8.05 -11.95
C ILE A 162 2.68 -8.85 -10.65
N TYR A 163 1.52 -8.84 -10.02
CA TYR A 163 1.32 -9.35 -8.67
C TYR A 163 1.17 -10.88 -8.65
N ASP A 164 1.99 -11.54 -7.81
CA ASP A 164 1.92 -12.98 -7.56
C ASP A 164 0.84 -13.28 -6.52
N TYR A 165 0.78 -12.45 -5.46
CA TYR A 165 -0.09 -12.61 -4.29
C TYR A 165 -0.93 -11.36 -4.10
N ILE A 166 -2.25 -11.54 -4.03
CA ILE A 166 -3.21 -10.46 -3.83
C ILE A 166 -4.02 -10.73 -2.56
N ILE A 167 -3.94 -9.81 -1.60
CA ILE A 167 -4.50 -9.96 -0.26
C ILE A 167 -5.40 -8.76 0.02
N PHE A 168 -6.64 -9.04 0.46
CA PHE A 168 -7.59 -8.01 0.86
C PHE A 168 -8.27 -8.35 2.16
N GLY A 169 -8.60 -7.32 2.94
CA GLY A 169 -9.61 -7.43 3.99
C GLY A 169 -10.98 -7.72 3.36
N ASN A 170 -11.71 -8.74 3.84
CA ASN A 170 -13.01 -9.08 3.25
C ASN A 170 -14.11 -8.04 3.53
N GLU A 171 -13.84 -7.08 4.40
CA GLU A 171 -14.72 -5.97 4.75
C GLU A 171 -14.07 -4.61 4.44
N ASP A 172 -13.15 -4.58 3.46
CA ASP A 172 -12.54 -3.34 2.99
C ASP A 172 -13.63 -2.40 2.46
N PRO A 173 -13.82 -1.22 3.09
CA PRO A 173 -14.84 -0.27 2.66
C PRO A 173 -14.33 0.72 1.60
N ILE A 174 -13.03 0.72 1.29
CA ILE A 174 -12.39 1.62 0.32
C ILE A 174 -12.46 1.03 -1.08
N PHE A 175 -12.14 -0.26 -1.23
CA PHE A 175 -12.23 -0.97 -2.50
C PHE A 175 -13.40 -1.95 -2.49
N ASN A 176 -14.19 -1.94 -3.54
CA ASN A 176 -15.32 -2.86 -3.69
C ASN A 176 -14.83 -4.32 -3.84
N ILE A 177 -15.03 -5.14 -2.81
CA ILE A 177 -14.55 -6.53 -2.78
C ILE A 177 -15.14 -7.39 -3.91
N SER A 178 -16.37 -7.12 -4.35
CA SER A 178 -16.95 -7.83 -5.49
C SER A 178 -16.22 -7.53 -6.79
N ALA A 179 -15.85 -6.28 -7.01
CA ALA A 179 -15.04 -5.87 -8.15
C ALA A 179 -13.61 -6.45 -8.07
N GLN A 180 -13.02 -6.55 -6.87
CA GLN A 180 -11.71 -7.20 -6.70
C GLN A 180 -11.77 -8.70 -7.02
N LYS A 181 -12.84 -9.39 -6.62
CA LYS A 181 -13.07 -10.80 -7.00
C LYS A 181 -13.20 -10.97 -8.53
N GLU A 182 -13.89 -10.06 -9.18
CA GLU A 182 -14.00 -10.03 -10.64
C GLU A 182 -12.62 -9.83 -11.30
N PHE A 183 -11.85 -8.84 -10.83
CA PHE A 183 -10.57 -8.45 -11.42
C PHE A 183 -9.48 -9.51 -11.22
N TYR A 184 -9.30 -9.98 -9.99
CA TYR A 184 -8.19 -10.87 -9.61
C TYR A 184 -8.54 -12.36 -9.67
N GLY A 185 -9.84 -12.69 -9.66
CA GLY A 185 -10.31 -14.08 -9.71
C GLY A 185 -9.76 -14.94 -8.57
N ASN A 186 -9.25 -16.11 -8.92
CA ASN A 186 -8.73 -17.08 -7.95
C ASN A 186 -7.40 -16.68 -7.28
N LYS A 187 -6.76 -15.60 -7.72
CA LYS A 187 -5.54 -15.09 -7.08
C LYS A 187 -5.83 -14.24 -5.84
N LEU A 188 -7.09 -13.85 -5.63
CA LEU A 188 -7.48 -13.02 -4.50
C LEU A 188 -7.61 -13.86 -3.23
N TYR A 189 -6.82 -13.51 -2.22
CA TYR A 189 -6.92 -14.05 -0.88
C TYR A 189 -7.61 -13.04 0.05
N LEU A 190 -8.66 -13.48 0.74
CA LEU A 190 -9.45 -12.62 1.62
C LEU A 190 -9.17 -12.94 3.09
N ILE A 191 -8.73 -11.92 3.82
CA ILE A 191 -8.58 -11.98 5.28
C ILE A 191 -9.94 -11.72 5.92
N PRO A 192 -10.50 -12.67 6.69
CA PRO A 192 -11.80 -12.52 7.30
C PRO A 192 -11.81 -11.43 8.37
N ASN A 193 -12.95 -10.74 8.49
CA ASN A 193 -13.18 -9.68 9.48
C ASN A 193 -12.14 -8.55 9.46
N ALA A 194 -11.56 -8.22 8.31
CA ALA A 194 -10.55 -7.20 8.14
C ALA A 194 -11.04 -6.06 7.26
N ARG A 195 -10.70 -4.84 7.64
CA ARG A 195 -10.88 -3.62 6.85
C ARG A 195 -9.62 -3.31 6.03
N HIS A 196 -9.51 -2.07 5.55
CA HIS A 196 -8.53 -1.67 4.55
C HIS A 196 -7.07 -1.79 5.00
N ASN A 197 -6.73 -1.59 6.28
CA ASN A 197 -5.33 -1.65 6.69
C ASN A 197 -5.01 -2.94 7.46
N LEU A 198 -4.50 -3.94 6.75
CA LEU A 198 -4.11 -5.23 7.33
C LEU A 198 -2.85 -5.16 8.20
N PHE A 199 -2.03 -4.11 8.06
CA PHE A 199 -0.75 -4.00 8.76
C PHE A 199 -0.92 -3.79 10.26
N PHE A 200 -2.04 -3.24 10.72
CA PHE A 200 -2.34 -3.11 12.15
C PHE A 200 -2.70 -4.43 12.84
N ARG A 201 -2.86 -5.51 12.07
CA ARG A 201 -3.16 -6.87 12.57
C ARG A 201 -1.94 -7.77 12.71
N ILE A 202 -0.80 -7.32 12.23
CA ILE A 202 0.44 -8.09 12.19
C ILE A 202 1.55 -7.38 12.98
N ASN A 203 2.55 -8.14 13.41
CA ASN A 203 3.70 -7.63 14.15
C ASN A 203 5.01 -7.70 13.33
N ASN A 204 5.00 -8.37 12.20
CA ASN A 204 6.16 -8.47 11.32
C ASN A 204 5.72 -8.68 9.87
N TYR A 205 6.58 -8.27 8.94
CA TYR A 205 6.34 -8.37 7.50
C TYR A 205 6.25 -9.84 7.03
N GLU A 206 6.95 -10.75 7.68
CA GLU A 206 6.96 -12.17 7.33
C GLU A 206 5.59 -12.82 7.46
N GLN A 207 4.67 -12.27 8.26
CA GLN A 207 3.29 -12.75 8.35
C GLN A 207 2.52 -12.56 7.03
N ILE A 208 2.86 -11.56 6.23
CA ILE A 208 2.34 -11.40 4.86
C ILE A 208 3.18 -12.18 3.86
N LEU A 209 4.52 -12.02 3.90
CA LEU A 209 5.44 -12.59 2.92
C LEU A 209 5.45 -14.14 2.90
N ASN A 210 5.03 -14.78 3.99
CA ASN A 210 4.98 -16.24 4.13
C ASN A 210 3.56 -16.81 4.19
N LEU A 211 2.55 -16.01 3.81
CA LEU A 211 1.22 -16.58 3.63
C LEU A 211 1.30 -17.72 2.60
N ASN A 212 0.89 -18.91 3.02
CA ASN A 212 0.76 -20.07 2.13
C ASN A 212 -0.59 -19.93 1.39
N ILE A 213 -0.57 -19.18 0.30
CA ILE A 213 -1.76 -18.91 -0.53
C ILE A 213 -1.63 -19.64 -1.85
#